data_fe0fcb2499ea41288420abbe9bb6b828
#
_entry.id   fe0fcb2499ea41288420abbe9bb6b828
#
_cell.length_a   1.000
_cell.length_b   1.000
_cell.length_c   1.000
_cell.angle_alpha   90.00
_cell.angle_beta   90.00
_cell.angle_gamma   90.00
#
_symmetry.space_group_name_H-M   'P 1'
#
loop_
_entity.id
_entity.type
_entity.pdbx_description
1 polymer ?
#
loop_
_entity_poly.entity_id
_entity_poly.type
_entity_poly.pdbx_seq_one_letter_code
_entity_poly.pdbx_strand_id
1 'polypeptide(L)'
;MLENIRSDFFLKFLCQHIKDKDKILRLFQYNKCLQKKVKLSINDYRNKYYQTIIGIKPGETKSNIRENVFIRISRNCYNNYHIYFNDDKTEIKRNYLEHNEKIGKIKVFIDYQVKSLKALFLYCNVEKIYFIKYNRKDITDMSLMFYGCHSLFNLDISKLNTENVRYMNLMFGNCKCLKNLNISNFRTEKVEKMNLLFQGCSSLEKLDISNFNTNNVTNMMGMFSFCSNLKKLDLSKFKTNKVTNMVGLFENCYSLQKLNLSNFKTEEVTNMSYMFSFCTSLKFLDISNFRTNKVTNMKYMFNHCESLVNLKIPKKFEICKDNSLGIFTNCCEELKEKIKKEKNLDEKIFDDRLCGFSFDHYRSELFNDEGKSEYIPFFLRLNSCYGAFNTYELINWKDPTKLKIL
;
A
#
# COMPACT_ATOMS: atom_id res chain seq x y z
N MET A 1 -10.59 30.04 -35.00
CA MET A 1 -11.78 30.62 -34.34
C MET A 1 -11.44 31.39 -33.07
N LEU A 2 -10.69 30.82 -32.09
CA LEU A 2 -10.31 31.54 -30.85
C LEU A 2 -9.34 32.70 -31.08
N GLU A 3 -8.59 32.70 -32.17
CA GLU A 3 -7.61 33.74 -32.54
C GLU A 3 -8.26 35.08 -32.90
N ASN A 4 -9.53 35.06 -33.32
CA ASN A 4 -10.30 36.25 -33.68
C ASN A 4 -11.00 36.93 -32.50
N ILE A 5 -10.93 36.32 -31.32
CA ILE A 5 -11.51 36.90 -30.09
C ILE A 5 -10.58 38.03 -29.61
N ARG A 6 -11.08 39.25 -29.59
CA ARG A 6 -10.30 40.45 -29.21
C ARG A 6 -10.19 40.63 -27.70
N SER A 7 -11.15 40.12 -26.92
CA SER A 7 -11.17 40.26 -25.47
C SER A 7 -10.34 39.19 -24.74
N ASP A 8 -9.25 39.60 -24.10
CA ASP A 8 -8.43 38.73 -23.26
C ASP A 8 -9.21 38.18 -22.07
N PHE A 9 -10.17 38.96 -21.53
CA PHE A 9 -11.05 38.53 -20.45
C PHE A 9 -11.96 37.38 -20.92
N PHE A 10 -12.57 37.50 -22.07
CA PHE A 10 -13.47 36.49 -22.59
C PHE A 10 -12.72 35.19 -22.96
N LEU A 11 -11.50 35.28 -23.48
CA LEU A 11 -10.64 34.14 -23.73
C LEU A 11 -10.28 33.41 -22.42
N LYS A 12 -9.93 34.15 -21.37
CA LYS A 12 -9.68 33.57 -20.03
C LYS A 12 -10.92 32.88 -19.47
N PHE A 13 -12.08 33.55 -19.60
CA PHE A 13 -13.37 33.00 -19.17
C PHE A 13 -13.68 31.71 -19.91
N LEU A 14 -13.57 31.66 -21.25
CA LEU A 14 -13.78 30.46 -22.03
C LEU A 14 -12.84 29.33 -21.61
N CYS A 15 -11.54 29.60 -21.42
CA CYS A 15 -10.57 28.63 -20.97
C CYS A 15 -10.89 28.05 -19.58
N GLN A 16 -11.56 28.84 -18.73
CA GLN A 16 -11.99 28.38 -17.40
C GLN A 16 -13.23 27.47 -17.45
N HIS A 17 -14.17 27.76 -18.37
CA HIS A 17 -15.49 27.13 -18.40
C HIS A 17 -15.62 25.95 -19.38
N ILE A 18 -14.69 25.79 -20.33
CA ILE A 18 -14.66 24.61 -21.18
C ILE A 18 -14.42 23.36 -20.30
N LYS A 19 -15.34 22.40 -20.37
CA LYS A 19 -15.28 21.17 -19.55
C LYS A 19 -14.07 20.28 -19.89
N ASP A 20 -13.76 20.16 -21.17
CA ASP A 20 -12.63 19.33 -21.64
C ASP A 20 -11.31 20.10 -21.53
N LYS A 21 -10.66 19.94 -20.39
CA LYS A 21 -9.39 20.63 -20.08
C LYS A 21 -8.21 20.09 -20.91
N ASP A 22 -8.27 18.87 -21.35
CA ASP A 22 -7.22 18.28 -22.21
C ASP A 22 -7.24 18.88 -23.62
N LYS A 23 -8.44 19.19 -24.17
CA LYS A 23 -8.56 19.93 -25.43
C LYS A 23 -7.98 21.34 -25.32
N ILE A 24 -8.26 22.04 -24.23
CA ILE A 24 -7.67 23.36 -24.01
C ILE A 24 -6.16 23.27 -23.90
N LEU A 25 -5.62 22.29 -23.18
CA LEU A 25 -4.18 22.08 -23.04
C LEU A 25 -3.52 21.89 -24.42
N ARG A 26 -4.14 21.08 -25.31
CA ARG A 26 -3.66 20.93 -26.70
C ARG A 26 -3.68 22.24 -27.46
N LEU A 27 -4.77 23.05 -27.35
CA LEU A 27 -4.85 24.37 -27.99
C LEU A 27 -3.71 25.27 -27.51
N PHE A 28 -3.43 25.30 -26.20
CA PHE A 28 -2.30 26.08 -25.66
C PHE A 28 -0.95 25.55 -26.13
N GLN A 29 -0.78 24.24 -26.24
CA GLN A 29 0.48 23.62 -26.64
C GLN A 29 0.91 24.03 -28.05
N TYR A 30 -0.04 24.18 -28.95
CA TYR A 30 0.24 24.47 -30.38
C TYR A 30 0.01 25.93 -30.76
N ASN A 31 -0.53 26.77 -29.90
CA ASN A 31 -0.87 28.15 -30.23
C ASN A 31 -0.20 29.17 -29.28
N LYS A 32 1.02 29.61 -29.68
CA LYS A 32 1.79 30.62 -28.94
C LYS A 32 1.09 31.98 -28.89
N CYS A 33 0.29 32.33 -29.91
CA CYS A 33 -0.47 33.57 -29.96
C CYS A 33 -1.54 33.57 -28.84
N LEU A 34 -2.26 32.45 -28.68
CA LEU A 34 -3.23 32.29 -27.62
C LEU A 34 -2.58 32.39 -26.21
N GLN A 35 -1.40 31.78 -26.02
CA GLN A 35 -0.64 31.91 -24.77
C GLN A 35 -0.31 33.36 -24.43
N LYS A 36 0.16 34.13 -25.42
CA LYS A 36 0.46 35.56 -25.25
C LYS A 36 -0.79 36.37 -24.89
N LYS A 37 -1.90 36.20 -25.62
CA LYS A 37 -3.17 36.91 -25.39
C LYS A 37 -3.73 36.61 -23.99
N VAL A 38 -3.69 35.35 -23.57
CA VAL A 38 -4.23 34.94 -22.26
C VAL A 38 -3.24 35.22 -21.12
N LYS A 39 -1.99 35.58 -21.44
CA LYS A 39 -0.89 35.79 -20.49
C LYS A 39 -0.65 34.58 -19.57
N LEU A 40 -0.79 33.38 -20.13
CA LEU A 40 -0.58 32.12 -19.42
C LEU A 40 0.34 31.22 -20.24
N SER A 41 1.41 30.74 -19.63
CA SER A 41 2.21 29.68 -20.24
C SER A 41 1.49 28.34 -20.16
N ILE A 42 1.97 27.34 -20.90
CA ILE A 42 1.48 25.96 -20.79
C ILE A 42 1.65 25.45 -19.35
N ASN A 43 2.75 25.78 -18.70
CA ASN A 43 3.04 25.33 -17.33
C ASN A 43 2.10 26.00 -16.32
N ASP A 44 1.81 27.30 -16.48
CA ASP A 44 0.84 28.01 -15.63
C ASP A 44 -0.56 27.38 -15.76
N TYR A 45 -0.95 27.04 -17.00
CA TYR A 45 -2.22 26.37 -17.26
C TYR A 45 -2.27 24.99 -16.61
N ARG A 46 -1.18 24.19 -16.78
CA ARG A 46 -1.06 22.85 -16.17
C ARG A 46 -1.14 22.96 -14.66
N ASN A 47 -0.39 23.85 -14.03
CA ASN A 47 -0.44 24.06 -12.59
C ASN A 47 -1.83 24.50 -12.14
N LYS A 48 -2.47 25.45 -12.84
CA LYS A 48 -3.81 25.90 -12.50
C LYS A 48 -4.85 24.76 -12.46
N TYR A 49 -4.80 23.80 -13.41
CA TYR A 49 -5.84 22.75 -13.53
C TYR A 49 -5.42 21.40 -12.95
N TYR A 50 -4.16 21.03 -13.03
CA TYR A 50 -3.66 19.71 -12.64
C TYR A 50 -2.83 19.72 -11.36
N GLN A 51 -2.63 20.89 -10.74
CA GLN A 51 -2.01 21.00 -9.42
C GLN A 51 -2.80 20.16 -8.40
N THR A 52 -2.10 19.34 -7.65
CA THR A 52 -2.70 18.61 -6.53
C THR A 52 -2.71 19.50 -5.29
N ILE A 53 -3.83 19.54 -4.58
CA ILE A 53 -3.95 20.30 -3.33
C ILE A 53 -4.36 19.33 -2.23
N ILE A 54 -3.55 19.26 -1.18
CA ILE A 54 -3.74 18.37 -0.04
C ILE A 54 -3.87 19.19 1.24
N GLY A 55 -4.84 18.85 2.07
CA GLY A 55 -4.93 19.32 3.44
C GLY A 55 -4.43 18.23 4.39
N ILE A 56 -3.67 18.65 5.39
CA ILE A 56 -3.07 17.79 6.39
C ILE A 56 -3.39 18.35 7.78
N LYS A 57 -3.83 17.48 8.71
CA LYS A 57 -3.76 17.76 10.13
C LYS A 57 -2.53 17.00 10.67
N PRO A 58 -1.49 17.68 11.14
CA PRO A 58 -0.32 17.02 11.70
C PRO A 58 -0.67 16.34 13.03
N GLY A 59 0.11 15.35 13.41
CA GLY A 59 0.10 14.77 14.75
C GLY A 59 0.80 15.67 15.77
N GLU A 60 0.69 15.32 17.03
CA GLU A 60 1.40 16.03 18.10
C GLU A 60 2.90 16.02 17.86
N THR A 61 3.52 17.17 18.11
CA THR A 61 4.96 17.32 17.90
C THR A 61 5.75 16.59 18.99
N LYS A 62 6.79 15.88 18.56
CA LYS A 62 7.73 15.17 19.42
C LYS A 62 9.01 15.96 19.60
N SER A 63 9.79 15.65 20.65
CA SER A 63 11.08 16.28 20.91
C SER A 63 12.08 16.11 19.75
N ASN A 64 12.03 14.97 19.07
CA ASN A 64 12.86 14.71 17.90
C ASN A 64 12.19 15.28 16.64
N ILE A 65 12.77 16.32 16.05
CA ILE A 65 12.30 16.99 14.82
C ILE A 65 12.11 16.00 13.63
N ARG A 66 12.94 14.95 13.53
CA ARG A 66 12.83 13.96 12.47
C ARG A 66 11.53 13.16 12.52
N GLU A 67 10.90 13.09 13.69
CA GLU A 67 9.61 12.44 13.89
C GLU A 67 8.41 13.36 13.57
N ASN A 68 8.65 14.65 13.38
CA ASN A 68 7.64 15.66 13.11
C ASN A 68 7.46 15.98 11.62
N VAL A 69 7.99 15.12 10.75
CA VAL A 69 7.82 15.28 9.29
C VAL A 69 6.38 15.02 8.92
N PHE A 70 5.77 15.92 8.16
CA PHE A 70 4.37 15.82 7.72
C PHE A 70 4.23 15.51 6.21
N ILE A 71 5.32 15.64 5.43
CA ILE A 71 5.36 15.26 4.01
C ILE A 71 6.79 14.97 3.59
N ARG A 72 6.99 14.02 2.67
CA ARG A 72 8.29 13.70 2.08
C ARG A 72 8.44 14.35 0.72
N ILE A 73 9.48 15.14 0.56
CA ILE A 73 9.77 15.86 -0.68
C ILE A 73 11.16 15.46 -1.15
N SER A 74 11.24 14.94 -2.39
CA SER A 74 12.53 14.68 -3.03
C SER A 74 13.30 15.98 -3.25
N ARG A 75 14.61 15.97 -3.03
CA ARG A 75 15.48 17.16 -3.18
C ARG A 75 15.29 17.87 -4.53
N ASN A 76 15.15 17.10 -5.61
CA ASN A 76 15.03 17.64 -6.97
C ASN A 76 13.61 18.22 -7.27
N CYS A 77 12.64 18.00 -6.39
CA CYS A 77 11.26 18.44 -6.58
C CYS A 77 10.84 19.54 -5.59
N TYR A 78 11.74 20.02 -4.74
CA TYR A 78 11.39 20.91 -3.63
C TYR A 78 10.66 22.17 -4.10
N ASN A 79 11.09 22.76 -5.21
CA ASN A 79 10.48 23.97 -5.79
C ASN A 79 9.07 23.74 -6.38
N ASN A 80 8.63 22.51 -6.50
CA ASN A 80 7.31 22.15 -7.00
C ASN A 80 6.29 21.88 -5.88
N TYR A 81 6.67 22.17 -4.62
CA TYR A 81 5.81 22.05 -3.46
C TYR A 81 5.69 23.39 -2.76
N HIS A 82 4.46 23.83 -2.55
CA HIS A 82 4.15 25.09 -1.88
C HIS A 82 3.34 24.78 -0.63
N ILE A 83 3.87 25.14 0.54
CA ILE A 83 3.35 24.75 1.85
C ILE A 83 2.89 25.98 2.61
N TYR A 84 1.72 25.89 3.23
CA TYR A 84 1.11 26.97 4.00
C TYR A 84 0.54 26.43 5.31
N PHE A 85 0.75 27.15 6.42
CA PHE A 85 0.27 26.79 7.74
C PHE A 85 -0.94 27.64 8.14
N ASN A 86 -1.96 27.04 8.75
CA ASN A 86 -3.12 27.70 9.36
C ASN A 86 -3.81 28.73 8.45
N ASP A 87 -3.88 28.47 7.14
CA ASP A 87 -4.44 29.39 6.13
C ASP A 87 -3.67 30.74 5.96
N ASP A 88 -2.44 30.85 6.51
CA ASP A 88 -1.56 31.97 6.24
C ASP A 88 -1.18 31.98 4.75
N LYS A 89 -0.89 33.17 4.22
CA LYS A 89 -0.43 33.37 2.85
C LYS A 89 1.07 33.25 2.69
N THR A 90 1.82 33.18 3.80
CA THR A 90 3.28 33.02 3.79
C THR A 90 3.66 31.59 3.46
N GLU A 91 4.40 31.41 2.40
CA GLU A 91 4.91 30.10 1.99
C GLU A 91 6.01 29.61 2.92
N ILE A 92 5.89 28.38 3.40
CA ILE A 92 6.85 27.72 4.30
C ILE A 92 7.78 26.81 3.49
N LYS A 93 9.08 26.93 3.71
CA LYS A 93 10.12 26.17 2.98
C LYS A 93 10.69 25.00 3.81
N ARG A 94 9.85 24.32 4.59
CA ARG A 94 10.20 23.11 5.35
C ARG A 94 9.05 22.11 5.33
N ASN A 95 9.36 20.85 5.57
CA ASN A 95 8.43 19.72 5.53
C ASN A 95 8.26 19.02 6.89
N TYR A 96 8.64 19.70 7.97
CA TYR A 96 8.54 19.23 9.36
C TYR A 96 8.04 20.36 10.26
N LEU A 97 7.56 19.99 11.46
CA LEU A 97 7.22 20.92 12.53
C LEU A 97 8.35 20.97 13.57
N GLU A 98 8.53 22.11 14.18
CA GLU A 98 9.42 22.27 15.31
C GLU A 98 8.78 21.74 16.60
N HIS A 99 9.58 21.49 17.62
CA HIS A 99 9.07 21.04 18.91
C HIS A 99 8.17 22.11 19.53
N ASN A 100 7.01 21.67 20.06
CA ASN A 100 5.97 22.53 20.64
C ASN A 100 5.28 23.50 19.66
N GLU A 101 5.53 23.38 18.37
CA GLU A 101 4.83 24.18 17.36
C GLU A 101 3.37 23.73 17.21
N LYS A 102 2.42 24.63 17.42
CA LYS A 102 0.99 24.34 17.37
C LYS A 102 0.41 24.70 16.02
N ILE A 103 0.49 23.79 15.06
CA ILE A 103 -0.11 23.94 13.74
C ILE A 103 -1.36 23.04 13.63
N GLY A 104 -2.52 23.66 13.46
CA GLY A 104 -3.79 22.92 13.33
C GLY A 104 -4.03 22.38 11.91
N LYS A 105 -3.49 23.09 10.90
CA LYS A 105 -3.75 22.77 9.48
C LYS A 105 -2.56 23.10 8.62
N ILE A 106 -2.24 22.20 7.71
CA ILE A 106 -1.22 22.40 6.68
C ILE A 106 -1.88 22.22 5.32
N LYS A 107 -1.62 23.14 4.41
CA LYS A 107 -2.09 23.07 3.03
C LYS A 107 -0.89 22.97 2.11
N VAL A 108 -0.87 21.94 1.27
CA VAL A 108 0.23 21.66 0.34
C VAL A 108 -0.31 21.70 -1.08
N PHE A 109 0.35 22.47 -1.92
CA PHE A 109 0.14 22.49 -3.35
C PHE A 109 1.31 21.76 -4.01
N ILE A 110 1.01 20.81 -4.88
CA ILE A 110 1.99 20.02 -5.61
C ILE A 110 1.80 20.29 -7.10
N ASP A 111 2.82 20.84 -7.72
CA ASP A 111 2.78 21.21 -9.12
C ASP A 111 2.71 20.00 -10.06
N TYR A 112 2.25 20.26 -11.28
CA TYR A 112 2.11 19.23 -12.31
C TYR A 112 3.43 18.55 -12.70
N GLN A 113 4.56 19.18 -12.48
CA GLN A 113 5.91 18.66 -12.78
C GLN A 113 6.27 17.42 -11.93
N VAL A 114 5.69 17.29 -10.74
CA VAL A 114 5.84 16.09 -9.90
C VAL A 114 5.11 14.93 -10.57
N LYS A 115 5.81 13.87 -10.98
CA LYS A 115 5.28 12.74 -11.76
C LYS A 115 5.05 11.47 -10.95
N SER A 116 5.41 11.45 -9.69
CA SER A 116 5.21 10.33 -8.79
C SER A 116 4.74 10.81 -7.42
N LEU A 117 3.83 10.06 -6.80
CA LEU A 117 3.41 10.24 -5.42
C LEU A 117 3.97 9.13 -4.52
N LYS A 118 4.96 8.38 -5.03
CA LYS A 118 5.67 7.35 -4.27
C LYS A 118 6.23 7.94 -2.98
N ALA A 119 5.96 7.27 -1.85
CA ALA A 119 6.47 7.62 -0.54
C ALA A 119 6.13 9.04 -0.04
N LEU A 120 5.11 9.71 -0.59
CA LEU A 120 4.77 11.11 -0.28
C LEU A 120 4.58 11.37 1.21
N PHE A 121 4.01 10.43 1.96
CA PHE A 121 3.78 10.50 3.39
C PHE A 121 4.51 9.40 4.17
N LEU A 122 5.57 8.84 3.60
CA LEU A 122 6.34 7.76 4.22
C LEU A 122 6.80 8.14 5.64
N TYR A 123 6.34 7.38 6.67
CA TYR A 123 6.63 7.63 8.09
C TYR A 123 6.34 9.08 8.53
N CYS A 124 5.31 9.70 7.98
CA CYS A 124 4.91 11.04 8.40
C CYS A 124 4.04 10.99 9.66
N ASN A 125 4.27 11.97 10.55
CA ASN A 125 3.48 12.16 11.75
C ASN A 125 2.25 13.01 11.43
N VAL A 126 1.20 12.37 10.95
CA VAL A 126 -0.04 13.01 10.49
C VAL A 126 -1.25 12.26 11.02
N GLU A 127 -2.26 13.01 11.46
CA GLU A 127 -3.52 12.47 11.97
C GLU A 127 -4.60 12.37 10.90
N LYS A 128 -4.64 13.37 10.01
CA LYS A 128 -5.63 13.45 8.95
C LYS A 128 -5.00 13.94 7.66
N ILE A 129 -5.37 13.28 6.55
CA ILE A 129 -5.03 13.70 5.18
C ILE A 129 -6.31 13.73 4.36
N TYR A 130 -6.50 14.79 3.54
CA TYR A 130 -7.60 14.89 2.61
C TYR A 130 -7.18 15.60 1.33
N PHE A 131 -7.62 15.08 0.19
CA PHE A 131 -7.33 15.66 -1.11
C PHE A 131 -8.38 16.73 -1.42
N ILE A 132 -8.00 18.01 -1.37
CA ILE A 132 -8.86 19.16 -1.71
C ILE A 132 -9.11 19.19 -3.21
N LYS A 133 -8.04 18.94 -3.99
CA LYS A 133 -8.08 18.92 -5.45
C LYS A 133 -7.10 17.87 -5.99
N TYR A 134 -7.59 16.99 -6.87
CA TYR A 134 -6.77 16.03 -7.60
C TYR A 134 -7.38 15.76 -8.97
N ASN A 135 -6.76 16.27 -10.02
CA ASN A 135 -7.20 16.11 -11.41
C ASN A 135 -6.15 15.39 -12.27
N ARG A 136 -5.22 14.66 -11.61
CA ARG A 136 -4.10 13.98 -12.26
C ARG A 136 -4.53 12.64 -12.85
N LYS A 137 -4.04 12.38 -14.08
CA LYS A 137 -4.18 11.07 -14.73
C LYS A 137 -2.83 10.49 -15.15
N ASP A 138 -1.75 11.22 -14.90
CA ASP A 138 -0.40 10.87 -15.33
C ASP A 138 0.45 10.22 -14.24
N ILE A 139 -0.12 10.01 -13.07
CA ILE A 139 0.54 9.31 -11.95
C ILE A 139 0.40 7.81 -12.15
N THR A 140 1.53 7.10 -12.15
CA THR A 140 1.60 5.64 -12.34
C THR A 140 2.11 4.90 -11.10
N ASP A 141 2.78 5.60 -10.19
CA ASP A 141 3.36 5.01 -8.97
C ASP A 141 2.86 5.73 -7.72
N MET A 142 2.16 4.99 -6.86
CA MET A 142 1.68 5.38 -5.55
C MET A 142 2.21 4.45 -4.44
N SER A 143 3.27 3.70 -4.75
CA SER A 143 3.89 2.79 -3.77
C SER A 143 4.32 3.55 -2.52
N LEU A 144 4.18 2.92 -1.34
CA LEU A 144 4.61 3.48 -0.05
C LEU A 144 3.96 4.82 0.32
N MET A 145 2.93 5.28 -0.41
CA MET A 145 2.43 6.66 -0.30
C MET A 145 2.08 7.06 1.13
N PHE A 146 1.47 6.17 1.91
CA PHE A 146 1.09 6.39 3.31
C PHE A 146 1.78 5.43 4.27
N TYR A 147 2.80 4.70 3.81
CA TYR A 147 3.44 3.67 4.63
C TYR A 147 3.99 4.23 5.93
N GLY A 148 3.65 3.55 7.05
CA GLY A 148 4.15 3.90 8.37
C GLY A 148 3.56 5.19 8.95
N CYS A 149 2.47 5.72 8.40
CA CYS A 149 1.71 6.81 9.04
C CYS A 149 0.96 6.27 10.27
N HIS A 150 1.70 6.02 11.36
CA HIS A 150 1.17 5.33 12.53
C HIS A 150 0.05 6.09 13.25
N SER A 151 0.05 7.44 13.18
CA SER A 151 -0.96 8.31 13.80
C SER A 151 -2.15 8.61 12.89
N LEU A 152 -2.13 8.15 11.62
CA LEU A 152 -3.18 8.44 10.64
C LEU A 152 -4.44 7.65 10.96
N PHE A 153 -5.49 8.33 11.41
CA PHE A 153 -6.80 7.71 11.69
C PHE A 153 -7.91 8.17 10.73
N ASN A 154 -7.71 9.28 10.01
CA ASN A 154 -8.68 9.81 9.05
C ASN A 154 -8.00 10.11 7.70
N LEU A 155 -8.40 9.38 6.67
CA LEU A 155 -7.85 9.50 5.31
C LEU A 155 -8.99 9.64 4.30
N ASP A 156 -9.13 10.84 3.72
CA ASP A 156 -10.07 11.09 2.63
C ASP A 156 -9.34 11.16 1.29
N ILE A 157 -9.46 10.07 0.54
CA ILE A 157 -8.89 9.88 -0.79
C ILE A 157 -9.98 9.73 -1.86
N SER A 158 -11.21 10.19 -1.57
CA SER A 158 -12.35 10.12 -2.47
C SER A 158 -12.12 10.80 -3.83
N LYS A 159 -11.20 11.78 -3.88
CA LYS A 159 -10.83 12.47 -5.13
C LYS A 159 -9.64 11.86 -5.85
N LEU A 160 -8.94 10.88 -5.23
CA LEU A 160 -7.74 10.29 -5.81
C LEU A 160 -8.09 9.42 -7.01
N ASN A 161 -7.58 9.77 -8.18
CA ASN A 161 -7.76 8.98 -9.41
C ASN A 161 -6.61 7.99 -9.56
N THR A 162 -6.93 6.70 -9.65
CA THR A 162 -5.95 5.62 -9.79
C THR A 162 -5.99 4.92 -11.14
N GLU A 163 -6.72 5.47 -12.11
CA GLU A 163 -6.98 4.88 -13.45
C GLU A 163 -5.70 4.43 -14.20
N ASN A 164 -4.58 5.12 -14.00
CA ASN A 164 -3.31 4.82 -14.67
C ASN A 164 -2.22 4.31 -13.71
N VAL A 165 -2.57 4.03 -12.47
CA VAL A 165 -1.62 3.52 -11.48
C VAL A 165 -1.27 2.06 -11.78
N ARG A 166 0.04 1.75 -11.80
CA ARG A 166 0.60 0.41 -11.99
C ARG A 166 1.19 -0.16 -10.70
N TYR A 167 1.67 0.70 -9.82
CA TYR A 167 2.34 0.28 -8.58
C TYR A 167 1.65 0.86 -7.36
N MET A 168 1.13 -0.03 -6.49
CA MET A 168 0.46 0.30 -5.23
C MET A 168 1.05 -0.47 -4.03
N ASN A 169 2.21 -1.11 -4.22
CA ASN A 169 2.81 -1.91 -3.15
C ASN A 169 3.07 -1.04 -1.91
N LEU A 170 2.75 -1.60 -0.73
CA LEU A 170 2.92 -0.94 0.57
C LEU A 170 2.16 0.39 0.75
N MET A 171 1.21 0.74 -0.13
CA MET A 171 0.60 2.07 -0.13
C MET A 171 0.00 2.46 1.21
N PHE A 172 -0.66 1.54 1.91
CA PHE A 172 -1.26 1.75 3.24
C PHE A 172 -0.53 0.96 4.33
N GLY A 173 0.61 0.34 4.01
CA GLY A 173 1.31 -0.51 4.96
C GLY A 173 1.62 0.20 6.27
N ASN A 174 1.45 -0.50 7.40
CA ASN A 174 1.68 0.01 8.76
C ASN A 174 0.90 1.29 9.15
N CYS A 175 -0.25 1.55 8.52
CA CYS A 175 -1.20 2.56 8.99
C CYS A 175 -1.98 2.01 10.20
N LYS A 176 -1.32 1.86 11.35
CA LYS A 176 -1.82 1.13 12.52
C LYS A 176 -3.11 1.70 13.12
N CYS A 177 -3.32 3.02 13.04
CA CYS A 177 -4.51 3.70 13.60
C CYS A 177 -5.68 3.82 12.62
N LEU A 178 -5.52 3.36 11.37
CA LEU A 178 -6.55 3.49 10.34
C LEU A 178 -7.65 2.45 10.54
N LYS A 179 -8.81 2.86 11.07
CA LYS A 179 -9.97 1.99 11.34
C LYS A 179 -10.87 1.79 10.12
N ASN A 180 -11.05 2.85 9.35
CA ASN A 180 -11.92 2.86 8.18
C ASN A 180 -11.15 3.41 6.98
N LEU A 181 -11.29 2.74 5.85
CA LEU A 181 -10.67 3.15 4.60
C LEU A 181 -11.69 3.05 3.46
N ASN A 182 -12.07 4.19 2.89
CA ASN A 182 -12.93 4.24 1.71
C ASN A 182 -12.09 4.34 0.44
N ILE A 183 -12.07 3.27 -0.33
CA ILE A 183 -11.37 3.13 -1.61
C ILE A 183 -12.32 2.72 -2.74
N SER A 184 -13.62 3.01 -2.59
CA SER A 184 -14.64 2.68 -3.59
C SER A 184 -14.43 3.37 -4.94
N ASN A 185 -13.66 4.46 -4.97
CA ASN A 185 -13.28 5.17 -6.19
C ASN A 185 -12.03 4.62 -6.89
N PHE A 186 -11.33 3.65 -6.29
CA PHE A 186 -10.11 3.10 -6.89
C PHE A 186 -10.41 2.29 -8.14
N ARG A 187 -9.62 2.52 -9.17
CA ARG A 187 -9.55 1.73 -10.41
C ARG A 187 -8.21 1.04 -10.46
N THR A 188 -8.22 -0.28 -10.51
CA THR A 188 -7.00 -1.09 -10.38
C THR A 188 -6.72 -1.96 -11.61
N GLU A 189 -7.39 -1.67 -12.73
CA GLU A 189 -7.28 -2.45 -13.97
C GLU A 189 -5.85 -2.52 -14.53
N LYS A 190 -5.03 -1.49 -14.25
CA LYS A 190 -3.64 -1.40 -14.70
C LYS A 190 -2.62 -1.76 -13.63
N VAL A 191 -3.07 -2.09 -12.43
CA VAL A 191 -2.16 -2.39 -11.32
C VAL A 191 -1.50 -3.75 -11.50
N GLU A 192 -0.18 -3.76 -11.40
CA GLU A 192 0.68 -4.92 -11.54
C GLU A 192 1.25 -5.42 -10.21
N LYS A 193 1.52 -4.48 -9.28
CA LYS A 193 2.09 -4.78 -7.96
C LYS A 193 1.19 -4.26 -6.85
N MET A 194 0.71 -5.17 -5.98
CA MET A 194 -0.10 -4.90 -4.79
C MET A 194 0.46 -5.58 -3.54
N ASN A 195 1.70 -6.07 -3.60
CA ASN A 195 2.29 -6.74 -2.44
C ASN A 195 2.33 -5.79 -1.24
N LEU A 196 2.00 -6.33 -0.06
CA LEU A 196 2.01 -5.62 1.22
C LEU A 196 1.09 -4.37 1.27
N LEU A 197 0.09 -4.27 0.38
CA LEU A 197 -0.75 -3.05 0.21
C LEU A 197 -1.38 -2.57 1.52
N PHE A 198 -1.90 -3.49 2.35
CA PHE A 198 -2.54 -3.21 3.64
C PHE A 198 -1.78 -3.83 4.83
N GLN A 199 -0.55 -4.28 4.61
CA GLN A 199 0.26 -4.93 5.65
C GLN A 199 0.31 -4.07 6.91
N GLY A 200 0.01 -4.67 8.08
CA GLY A 200 0.08 -3.96 9.38
C GLY A 200 -0.99 -2.90 9.62
N CYS A 201 -2.08 -2.88 8.83
CA CYS A 201 -3.27 -2.07 9.14
C CYS A 201 -4.05 -2.72 10.29
N SER A 202 -3.44 -2.76 11.49
CA SER A 202 -3.91 -3.56 12.61
C SER A 202 -5.26 -3.10 13.19
N SER A 203 -5.63 -1.83 13.05
CA SER A 203 -6.94 -1.32 13.51
C SER A 203 -8.06 -1.45 12.48
N LEU A 204 -7.78 -1.94 11.27
CA LEU A 204 -8.77 -2.04 10.21
C LEU A 204 -9.73 -3.21 10.48
N GLU A 205 -11.00 -2.90 10.76
CA GLU A 205 -12.03 -3.90 11.09
C GLU A 205 -12.81 -4.38 9.86
N LYS A 206 -12.98 -3.50 8.88
CA LYS A 206 -13.71 -3.74 7.63
C LYS A 206 -12.96 -3.14 6.46
N LEU A 207 -12.95 -3.83 5.33
CA LEU A 207 -12.35 -3.37 4.10
C LEU A 207 -13.21 -3.80 2.92
N ASP A 208 -13.75 -2.83 2.17
CA ASP A 208 -14.46 -3.08 0.92
C ASP A 208 -13.51 -2.87 -0.26
N ILE A 209 -13.20 -3.95 -0.95
CA ILE A 209 -12.37 -4.02 -2.14
C ILE A 209 -13.09 -4.72 -3.30
N SER A 210 -14.43 -4.71 -3.27
CA SER A 210 -15.29 -5.32 -4.29
C SER A 210 -15.11 -4.70 -5.69
N ASN A 211 -14.55 -3.48 -5.75
CA ASN A 211 -14.23 -2.77 -6.99
C ASN A 211 -12.81 -3.09 -7.54
N PHE A 212 -11.99 -3.87 -6.80
CA PHE A 212 -10.63 -4.18 -7.26
C PHE A 212 -10.64 -5.16 -8.44
N ASN A 213 -9.95 -4.76 -9.49
CA ASN A 213 -9.61 -5.62 -10.62
C ASN A 213 -8.15 -6.07 -10.48
N THR A 214 -7.93 -7.36 -10.29
CA THR A 214 -6.61 -7.94 -10.05
C THR A 214 -6.05 -8.73 -11.25
N ASN A 215 -6.65 -8.56 -12.43
CA ASN A 215 -6.29 -9.33 -13.64
C ASN A 215 -4.81 -9.23 -14.05
N ASN A 216 -4.15 -8.13 -13.71
CA ASN A 216 -2.76 -7.88 -14.06
C ASN A 216 -1.78 -8.04 -12.89
N VAL A 217 -2.28 -8.36 -11.71
CA VAL A 217 -1.44 -8.52 -10.51
C VAL A 217 -0.67 -9.82 -10.58
N THR A 218 0.65 -9.74 -10.39
CA THR A 218 1.56 -10.89 -10.40
C THR A 218 2.08 -11.27 -9.00
N ASN A 219 2.05 -10.33 -8.05
CA ASN A 219 2.53 -10.52 -6.70
C ASN A 219 1.54 -9.99 -5.67
N MET A 220 1.05 -10.88 -4.79
CA MET A 220 0.12 -10.58 -3.70
C MET A 220 0.74 -10.88 -2.32
N MET A 221 2.07 -11.03 -2.24
CA MET A 221 2.78 -11.31 -0.99
C MET A 221 2.35 -10.34 0.10
N GLY A 222 1.96 -10.87 1.26
CA GLY A 222 1.64 -10.13 2.48
C GLY A 222 0.57 -9.04 2.34
N MET A 223 -0.28 -9.06 1.30
CA MET A 223 -1.20 -7.97 1.00
C MET A 223 -2.09 -7.59 2.19
N PHE A 224 -2.47 -8.56 3.02
CA PHE A 224 -3.29 -8.36 4.22
C PHE A 224 -2.56 -8.79 5.50
N SER A 225 -1.26 -9.08 5.44
CA SER A 225 -0.53 -9.56 6.61
C SER A 225 -0.63 -8.55 7.77
N PHE A 226 -0.76 -9.04 9.00
CA PHE A 226 -0.94 -8.21 10.21
C PHE A 226 -2.18 -7.29 10.21
N CYS A 227 -3.20 -7.58 9.41
CA CYS A 227 -4.53 -6.96 9.56
C CYS A 227 -5.28 -7.63 10.72
N SER A 228 -4.76 -7.48 11.94
CA SER A 228 -5.13 -8.29 13.10
C SER A 228 -6.59 -8.15 13.55
N ASN A 229 -7.25 -7.02 13.29
CA ASN A 229 -8.65 -6.78 13.63
C ASN A 229 -9.64 -7.04 12.50
N LEU A 230 -9.16 -7.44 11.31
CA LEU A 230 -10.02 -7.70 10.16
C LEU A 230 -10.79 -9.00 10.35
N LYS A 231 -12.13 -8.92 10.50
CA LYS A 231 -12.99 -10.08 10.82
C LYS A 231 -13.49 -10.83 9.60
N LYS A 232 -13.72 -10.11 8.50
CA LYS A 232 -14.28 -10.66 7.26
C LYS A 232 -13.62 -9.98 6.08
N LEU A 233 -13.36 -10.77 5.03
CA LEU A 233 -12.82 -10.26 3.78
C LEU A 233 -13.47 -11.02 2.61
N ASP A 234 -14.09 -10.28 1.69
CA ASP A 234 -14.66 -10.85 0.47
C ASP A 234 -13.71 -10.61 -0.71
N LEU A 235 -13.15 -11.70 -1.22
CA LEU A 235 -12.25 -11.72 -2.35
C LEU A 235 -12.88 -12.40 -3.58
N SER A 236 -14.21 -12.55 -3.60
CA SER A 236 -14.94 -13.22 -4.68
C SER A 236 -14.76 -12.57 -6.06
N LYS A 237 -14.35 -11.30 -6.10
CA LYS A 237 -14.06 -10.58 -7.35
C LYS A 237 -12.60 -10.69 -7.80
N PHE A 238 -11.70 -11.19 -6.92
CA PHE A 238 -10.28 -11.30 -7.25
C PHE A 238 -10.03 -12.38 -8.31
N LYS A 239 -9.23 -12.03 -9.29
CA LYS A 239 -8.71 -12.93 -10.31
C LYS A 239 -7.22 -13.06 -10.15
N THR A 240 -6.75 -14.27 -9.88
CA THR A 240 -5.36 -14.53 -9.52
C THR A 240 -4.59 -15.35 -10.57
N ASN A 241 -5.09 -15.35 -11.80
CA ASN A 241 -4.54 -16.15 -12.90
C ASN A 241 -3.06 -15.89 -13.21
N LYS A 242 -2.56 -14.67 -12.92
CA LYS A 242 -1.17 -14.26 -13.16
C LYS A 242 -0.32 -14.22 -11.88
N VAL A 243 -0.92 -14.51 -10.72
CA VAL A 243 -0.21 -14.42 -9.44
C VAL A 243 0.73 -15.59 -9.29
N THR A 244 2.00 -15.28 -9.05
CA THR A 244 3.07 -16.27 -8.81
C THR A 244 3.46 -16.37 -7.33
N ASN A 245 3.21 -15.31 -6.54
CA ASN A 245 3.62 -15.21 -5.16
C ASN A 245 2.46 -14.82 -4.24
N MET A 246 2.15 -15.71 -3.27
CA MET A 246 1.11 -15.52 -2.24
C MET A 246 1.67 -15.68 -0.81
N VAL A 247 2.99 -15.53 -0.62
CA VAL A 247 3.65 -15.64 0.69
C VAL A 247 2.94 -14.75 1.71
N GLY A 248 2.55 -15.31 2.85
CA GLY A 248 1.97 -14.58 3.97
C GLY A 248 0.76 -13.71 3.64
N LEU A 249 -0.01 -14.04 2.59
CA LEU A 249 -1.13 -13.21 2.10
C LEU A 249 -2.08 -12.77 3.21
N PHE A 250 -2.36 -13.67 4.19
CA PHE A 250 -3.20 -13.43 5.36
C PHE A 250 -2.48 -13.68 6.67
N GLU A 251 -1.15 -13.69 6.66
CA GLU A 251 -0.35 -13.95 7.86
C GLU A 251 -0.70 -12.98 8.99
N ASN A 252 -0.85 -13.50 10.22
CA ASN A 252 -1.21 -12.72 11.42
C ASN A 252 -2.56 -11.96 11.33
N CYS A 253 -3.51 -12.49 10.55
CA CYS A 253 -4.89 -12.02 10.55
C CYS A 253 -5.68 -12.70 11.71
N TYR A 254 -5.30 -12.40 12.95
CA TYR A 254 -5.80 -13.08 14.15
C TYR A 254 -7.32 -13.13 14.27
N SER A 255 -8.02 -12.08 13.89
CA SER A 255 -9.49 -11.96 14.03
C SER A 255 -10.26 -12.45 12.81
N LEU A 256 -9.58 -12.95 11.75
CA LEU A 256 -10.25 -13.34 10.52
C LEU A 256 -11.10 -14.60 10.70
N GLN A 257 -12.42 -14.47 10.58
CA GLN A 257 -13.39 -15.55 10.79
C GLN A 257 -13.95 -16.13 9.51
N LYS A 258 -14.08 -15.30 8.47
CA LYS A 258 -14.66 -15.67 7.18
C LYS A 258 -13.81 -15.17 6.02
N LEU A 259 -13.48 -16.07 5.12
CA LEU A 259 -12.68 -15.80 3.93
C LEU A 259 -13.23 -16.59 2.75
N ASN A 260 -13.57 -15.91 1.66
CA ASN A 260 -14.04 -16.53 0.43
C ASN A 260 -12.95 -16.48 -0.64
N LEU A 261 -12.42 -17.65 -1.01
CA LEU A 261 -11.38 -17.84 -2.03
C LEU A 261 -11.86 -18.63 -3.23
N SER A 262 -13.17 -18.75 -3.44
CA SER A 262 -13.78 -19.63 -4.47
C SER A 262 -13.30 -19.30 -5.90
N ASN A 263 -12.93 -18.05 -6.18
CA ASN A 263 -12.45 -17.61 -7.49
C ASN A 263 -10.92 -17.53 -7.62
N PHE A 264 -10.19 -17.94 -6.57
CA PHE A 264 -8.73 -17.98 -6.66
C PHE A 264 -8.28 -19.06 -7.65
N LYS A 265 -7.42 -18.66 -8.57
CA LYS A 265 -6.68 -19.51 -9.49
C LYS A 265 -5.22 -19.56 -9.06
N THR A 266 -4.68 -20.72 -8.82
CA THR A 266 -3.34 -20.88 -8.25
C THR A 266 -2.40 -21.67 -9.15
N GLU A 267 -2.75 -21.85 -10.43
CA GLU A 267 -2.00 -22.61 -11.42
C GLU A 267 -0.57 -22.07 -11.63
N GLU A 268 -0.38 -20.75 -11.44
CA GLU A 268 0.92 -20.09 -11.63
C GLU A 268 1.64 -19.80 -10.30
N VAL A 269 1.02 -20.13 -9.16
CA VAL A 269 1.61 -19.83 -7.85
C VAL A 269 2.75 -20.80 -7.56
N THR A 270 3.91 -20.24 -7.21
CA THR A 270 5.10 -21.01 -6.85
C THR A 270 5.39 -20.98 -5.34
N ASN A 271 4.90 -19.97 -4.62
CA ASN A 271 5.16 -19.82 -3.19
C ASN A 271 3.88 -19.46 -2.42
N MET A 272 3.51 -20.34 -1.47
CA MET A 272 2.35 -20.19 -0.56
C MET A 272 2.77 -20.25 0.90
N SER A 273 4.07 -20.09 1.21
CA SER A 273 4.55 -20.16 2.60
C SER A 273 3.88 -19.09 3.46
N TYR A 274 3.56 -19.44 4.70
CA TYR A 274 2.90 -18.59 5.70
C TYR A 274 1.53 -18.02 5.28
N MET A 275 0.90 -18.49 4.20
CA MET A 275 -0.26 -17.84 3.58
C MET A 275 -1.41 -17.57 4.56
N PHE A 276 -1.65 -18.48 5.52
CA PHE A 276 -2.68 -18.36 6.56
C PHE A 276 -2.10 -18.47 7.97
N SER A 277 -0.78 -18.36 8.11
CA SER A 277 -0.11 -18.47 9.40
C SER A 277 -0.69 -17.47 10.41
N PHE A 278 -0.98 -17.94 11.64
CA PHE A 278 -1.62 -17.16 12.70
C PHE A 278 -3.02 -16.59 12.36
N CYS A 279 -3.79 -17.26 11.52
CA CYS A 279 -5.22 -17.00 11.38
C CYS A 279 -5.99 -17.72 12.49
N THR A 280 -5.76 -17.34 13.75
CA THR A 280 -6.19 -18.08 14.95
C THR A 280 -7.71 -18.18 15.12
N SER A 281 -8.49 -17.24 14.56
CA SER A 281 -9.97 -17.24 14.64
C SER A 281 -10.67 -17.90 13.45
N LEU A 282 -9.91 -18.40 12.46
CA LEU A 282 -10.48 -18.99 11.25
C LEU A 282 -10.92 -20.44 11.52
N LYS A 283 -12.24 -20.71 11.52
CA LYS A 283 -12.81 -22.02 11.82
C LYS A 283 -13.05 -22.90 10.59
N PHE A 284 -13.32 -22.28 9.46
CA PHE A 284 -13.60 -22.93 8.19
C PHE A 284 -12.81 -22.28 7.06
N LEU A 285 -12.21 -23.09 6.20
CA LEU A 285 -11.54 -22.64 4.99
C LEU A 285 -11.74 -23.65 3.87
N ASP A 286 -12.17 -23.18 2.70
CA ASP A 286 -12.31 -23.99 1.49
C ASP A 286 -11.26 -23.53 0.46
N ILE A 287 -10.27 -24.39 0.21
CA ILE A 287 -9.24 -24.23 -0.83
C ILE A 287 -9.29 -25.41 -1.83
N SER A 288 -10.41 -26.09 -1.93
CA SER A 288 -10.57 -27.26 -2.81
C SER A 288 -10.32 -26.95 -4.30
N ASN A 289 -10.41 -25.68 -4.67
CA ASN A 289 -10.11 -25.17 -6.01
C ASN A 289 -8.62 -24.88 -6.26
N PHE A 290 -7.76 -24.96 -5.25
CA PHE A 290 -6.34 -24.66 -5.43
C PHE A 290 -5.63 -25.71 -6.27
N ARG A 291 -4.68 -25.27 -7.08
CA ARG A 291 -3.72 -26.13 -7.82
C ARG A 291 -2.34 -25.92 -7.21
N THR A 292 -1.72 -27.00 -6.77
CA THR A 292 -0.44 -26.93 -6.05
C THR A 292 0.74 -27.54 -6.82
N ASN A 293 0.51 -27.94 -8.06
CA ASN A 293 1.51 -28.63 -8.89
C ASN A 293 2.75 -27.78 -9.26
N LYS A 294 2.66 -26.45 -9.25
CA LYS A 294 3.80 -25.54 -9.43
C LYS A 294 4.37 -24.98 -8.11
N VAL A 295 3.72 -25.27 -6.99
CA VAL A 295 4.14 -24.72 -5.69
C VAL A 295 5.42 -25.41 -5.22
N THR A 296 6.46 -24.63 -4.99
CA THR A 296 7.76 -25.09 -4.51
C THR A 296 8.01 -24.79 -3.03
N ASN A 297 7.15 -23.97 -2.40
CA ASN A 297 7.28 -23.63 -0.99
C ASN A 297 5.88 -23.46 -0.33
N MET A 298 5.62 -24.29 0.69
CA MET A 298 4.40 -24.28 1.52
C MET A 298 4.70 -24.21 3.01
N LYS A 299 5.95 -23.90 3.40
CA LYS A 299 6.35 -23.87 4.82
C LYS A 299 5.38 -23.04 5.63
N TYR A 300 4.94 -23.57 6.78
CA TYR A 300 4.11 -22.87 7.75
C TYR A 300 2.80 -22.31 7.20
N MET A 301 2.23 -22.91 6.13
CA MET A 301 1.07 -22.35 5.42
C MET A 301 -0.14 -22.14 6.34
N PHE A 302 -0.39 -23.04 7.29
CA PHE A 302 -1.48 -22.98 8.28
C PHE A 302 -0.97 -22.95 9.73
N ASN A 303 0.31 -22.64 9.93
CA ASN A 303 0.92 -22.58 11.24
C ASN A 303 0.09 -21.70 12.19
N HIS A 304 -0.19 -22.16 13.41
CA HIS A 304 -1.04 -21.48 14.40
C HIS A 304 -2.47 -21.13 13.91
N CYS A 305 -3.06 -21.95 13.04
CA CYS A 305 -4.50 -21.89 12.76
C CYS A 305 -5.26 -22.70 13.83
N GLU A 306 -5.21 -22.24 15.08
CA GLU A 306 -5.65 -22.98 16.28
C GLU A 306 -7.14 -23.33 16.29
N SER A 307 -7.99 -22.49 15.68
CA SER A 307 -9.45 -22.72 15.58
C SER A 307 -9.88 -23.45 14.32
N LEU A 308 -8.96 -23.76 13.37
CA LEU A 308 -9.31 -24.32 12.08
C LEU A 308 -9.65 -25.81 12.18
N VAL A 309 -10.95 -26.12 12.23
CA VAL A 309 -11.46 -27.50 12.32
C VAL A 309 -11.92 -28.06 10.95
N ASN A 310 -12.41 -27.18 10.09
CA ASN A 310 -12.95 -27.55 8.78
C ASN A 310 -12.12 -26.95 7.65
N LEU A 311 -11.13 -27.71 7.18
CA LEU A 311 -10.33 -27.36 6.01
C LEU A 311 -10.72 -28.30 4.84
N LYS A 312 -11.18 -27.72 3.73
CA LYS A 312 -11.34 -28.44 2.48
C LYS A 312 -10.14 -28.19 1.58
N ILE A 313 -9.37 -29.24 1.32
CA ILE A 313 -8.20 -29.22 0.44
C ILE A 313 -8.50 -29.84 -0.93
N PRO A 314 -7.70 -29.58 -1.97
CA PRO A 314 -7.83 -30.24 -3.27
C PRO A 314 -7.73 -31.76 -3.17
N LYS A 315 -8.42 -32.48 -4.06
CA LYS A 315 -8.28 -33.95 -4.18
C LYS A 315 -6.81 -34.33 -4.42
N LYS A 316 -6.11 -33.60 -5.30
CA LYS A 316 -4.67 -33.68 -5.54
C LYS A 316 -3.99 -32.51 -4.83
N PHE A 317 -3.76 -32.66 -3.55
CA PHE A 317 -2.97 -31.70 -2.78
C PHE A 317 -1.51 -32.18 -2.78
N GLU A 318 -0.75 -31.68 -3.75
CA GLU A 318 0.66 -32.01 -3.87
C GLU A 318 1.47 -31.14 -2.89
N ILE A 319 2.15 -31.79 -1.97
CA ILE A 319 3.04 -31.13 -0.99
C ILE A 319 4.47 -31.25 -1.51
N CYS A 320 5.17 -30.13 -1.58
CA CYS A 320 6.57 -30.11 -2.00
C CYS A 320 7.46 -30.78 -0.95
N LYS A 321 8.32 -31.73 -1.37
CA LYS A 321 9.11 -32.57 -0.46
C LYS A 321 10.07 -31.78 0.43
N ASP A 322 10.68 -30.73 -0.10
CA ASP A 322 11.78 -30.03 0.58
C ASP A 322 11.35 -28.79 1.35
N ASN A 323 10.20 -28.19 1.02
CA ASN A 323 9.76 -26.91 1.53
C ASN A 323 8.31 -26.98 2.07
N SER A 324 8.01 -28.00 2.89
CA SER A 324 6.69 -28.22 3.49
C SER A 324 6.70 -28.26 5.02
N LEU A 325 7.82 -27.84 5.62
CA LEU A 325 8.01 -27.87 7.06
C LEU A 325 6.90 -27.11 7.79
N GLY A 326 6.33 -27.71 8.84
CA GLY A 326 5.41 -27.03 9.75
C GLY A 326 4.11 -26.54 9.13
N ILE A 327 3.62 -27.14 8.05
CA ILE A 327 2.36 -26.67 7.38
C ILE A 327 1.22 -26.58 8.37
N PHE A 328 1.06 -27.55 9.29
CA PHE A 328 -0.02 -27.63 10.28
C PHE A 328 0.48 -27.53 11.72
N THR A 329 1.66 -26.97 11.95
CA THR A 329 2.22 -26.72 13.28
C THR A 329 1.24 -25.88 14.11
N ASN A 330 1.00 -26.28 15.37
CA ASN A 330 0.09 -25.62 16.29
C ASN A 330 -1.36 -25.41 15.75
N CYS A 331 -1.80 -26.26 14.82
CA CYS A 331 -3.21 -26.42 14.50
C CYS A 331 -3.91 -27.28 15.56
N CYS A 332 -5.27 -27.23 15.62
CA CYS A 332 -6.02 -28.11 16.51
C CYS A 332 -5.82 -29.60 16.14
N GLU A 333 -5.81 -30.46 17.14
CA GLU A 333 -5.58 -31.91 16.96
C GLU A 333 -6.64 -32.56 16.08
N GLU A 334 -7.92 -32.10 16.17
CA GLU A 334 -9.01 -32.60 15.33
C GLU A 334 -8.69 -32.45 13.84
N LEU A 335 -8.15 -31.29 13.42
CA LEU A 335 -7.74 -31.05 12.04
C LEU A 335 -6.54 -31.94 11.65
N LYS A 336 -5.52 -32.05 12.53
CA LYS A 336 -4.32 -32.86 12.27
C LYS A 336 -4.69 -34.32 12.05
N GLU A 337 -5.51 -34.90 12.92
CA GLU A 337 -5.98 -36.27 12.81
C GLU A 337 -6.79 -36.52 11.54
N LYS A 338 -7.67 -35.59 11.19
CA LYS A 338 -8.46 -35.67 9.95
C LYS A 338 -7.54 -35.69 8.72
N ILE A 339 -6.59 -34.76 8.64
CA ILE A 339 -5.66 -34.65 7.49
C ILE A 339 -4.73 -35.87 7.43
N LYS A 340 -4.23 -36.40 8.56
CA LYS A 340 -3.44 -37.65 8.60
C LYS A 340 -4.22 -38.84 8.04
N LYS A 341 -5.50 -38.99 8.40
CA LYS A 341 -6.37 -40.08 7.90
C LYS A 341 -6.67 -39.95 6.38
N GLU A 342 -6.88 -38.73 5.89
CA GLU A 342 -7.24 -38.49 4.50
C GLU A 342 -6.04 -38.54 3.54
N LYS A 343 -4.86 -38.23 4.04
CA LYS A 343 -3.65 -38.01 3.22
C LYS A 343 -2.44 -38.64 3.93
N ASN A 344 -1.86 -39.66 3.44
CA ASN A 344 -0.63 -40.25 3.98
C ASN A 344 0.55 -39.24 3.87
N LEU A 345 0.66 -38.32 4.83
CA LEU A 345 1.60 -37.18 4.81
C LEU A 345 2.76 -37.38 5.83
N ASP A 346 3.92 -36.80 5.54
CA ASP A 346 5.10 -36.79 6.41
C ASP A 346 4.78 -36.12 7.75
N GLU A 347 5.21 -36.70 8.88
CA GLU A 347 5.00 -36.16 10.23
C GLU A 347 5.63 -34.77 10.45
N LYS A 348 6.68 -34.43 9.73
CA LYS A 348 7.36 -33.12 9.81
C LYS A 348 6.44 -31.95 9.52
N ILE A 349 5.34 -32.14 8.80
CA ILE A 349 4.38 -31.07 8.51
C ILE A 349 3.47 -30.74 9.70
N PHE A 350 3.45 -31.62 10.72
CA PHE A 350 2.64 -31.48 11.94
C PHE A 350 3.48 -31.18 13.20
N ASP A 351 4.80 -31.07 13.08
CA ASP A 351 5.71 -30.94 14.23
C ASP A 351 5.57 -29.58 14.92
N ASP A 352 4.97 -29.58 16.11
CA ASP A 352 4.70 -28.38 16.93
C ASP A 352 5.96 -27.78 17.58
N ARG A 353 7.10 -28.49 17.57
CA ARG A 353 8.39 -27.96 18.05
C ARG A 353 8.99 -26.94 17.08
N LEU A 354 8.48 -26.92 15.84
CA LEU A 354 8.92 -26.04 14.80
C LEU A 354 8.16 -24.71 14.89
N CYS A 355 8.63 -23.79 15.72
CA CYS A 355 8.11 -22.44 15.78
C CYS A 355 8.66 -21.60 14.61
N GLY A 356 7.90 -21.51 13.53
CA GLY A 356 8.27 -20.72 12.37
C GLY A 356 7.94 -19.23 12.54
N PHE A 357 8.77 -18.50 13.26
CA PHE A 357 8.76 -17.05 13.21
C PHE A 357 9.87 -16.57 12.29
N SER A 358 9.56 -16.03 11.14
CA SER A 358 10.56 -15.36 10.33
C SER A 358 9.95 -14.24 9.51
N PHE A 359 10.25 -13.00 9.89
CA PHE A 359 10.09 -11.83 9.04
C PHE A 359 11.11 -11.80 7.89
N ASP A 360 12.10 -12.69 7.91
CA ASP A 360 13.20 -12.70 6.95
C ASP A 360 12.74 -13.08 5.53
N HIS A 361 11.62 -13.77 5.39
CA HIS A 361 11.08 -14.13 4.07
C HIS A 361 10.55 -12.91 3.29
N TYR A 362 10.12 -11.83 3.96
CA TYR A 362 9.77 -10.57 3.29
C TYR A 362 11.00 -9.78 2.86
N ARG A 363 12.13 -10.03 3.52
CA ARG A 363 13.38 -9.28 3.32
C ARG A 363 13.99 -9.54 1.94
N SER A 364 14.10 -10.80 1.55
CA SER A 364 14.76 -11.17 0.29
C SER A 364 14.01 -10.68 -0.94
N GLU A 365 12.67 -10.63 -0.89
CA GLU A 365 11.86 -10.23 -2.04
C GLU A 365 11.66 -8.72 -2.16
N LEU A 366 11.71 -7.98 -1.07
CA LEU A 366 11.71 -6.51 -1.11
C LEU A 366 12.99 -5.93 -1.70
N PHE A 367 14.11 -6.67 -1.62
CA PHE A 367 15.42 -6.23 -2.10
C PHE A 367 15.76 -6.68 -3.53
N ASN A 368 15.11 -7.73 -4.06
CA ASN A 368 15.51 -8.31 -5.35
C ASN A 368 14.97 -7.56 -6.59
N ASP A 369 13.94 -6.73 -6.44
CA ASP A 369 13.30 -6.08 -7.60
C ASP A 369 13.91 -4.73 -8.02
N GLU A 370 14.62 -4.02 -7.14
CA GLU A 370 15.26 -2.74 -7.49
C GLU A 370 16.46 -2.45 -6.56
N GLY A 371 17.64 -2.90 -6.92
CA GLY A 371 18.91 -2.63 -6.19
C GLY A 371 19.33 -1.17 -6.07
N LYS A 372 18.41 -0.19 -6.16
CA LYS A 372 18.68 1.26 -6.08
C LYS A 372 17.54 2.07 -5.46
N SER A 373 16.77 1.56 -4.52
CA SER A 373 15.77 2.38 -3.82
C SER A 373 16.41 3.07 -2.63
N GLU A 374 16.54 4.39 -2.67
CA GLU A 374 17.04 5.26 -1.58
C GLU A 374 16.22 5.16 -0.28
N TYR A 375 15.12 4.41 -0.26
CA TYR A 375 14.14 4.35 0.82
C TYR A 375 14.08 3.01 1.55
N ILE A 376 14.81 1.99 1.10
CA ILE A 376 14.70 0.60 1.57
C ILE A 376 15.53 0.23 2.81
N PRO A 377 16.63 0.91 3.20
CA PRO A 377 17.41 0.51 4.38
C PRO A 377 16.64 0.50 5.70
N PHE A 378 15.44 1.08 5.74
CA PHE A 378 14.67 1.27 6.97
C PHE A 378 13.76 0.08 7.35
N PHE A 379 13.53 -0.86 6.44
CA PHE A 379 12.57 -1.95 6.63
C PHE A 379 13.02 -3.07 7.55
N LEU A 380 14.28 -3.11 7.95
CA LEU A 380 14.93 -4.32 8.43
C LEU A 380 15.10 -4.44 9.95
N ARG A 381 14.54 -3.51 10.73
CA ARG A 381 14.52 -3.64 12.19
C ARG A 381 13.10 -3.68 12.76
N LEU A 382 12.32 -4.65 12.33
CA LEU A 382 11.17 -5.11 13.11
C LEU A 382 11.64 -6.29 13.94
N ASN A 383 12.20 -5.99 15.11
CA ASN A 383 12.55 -7.00 16.08
C ASN A 383 11.32 -7.59 16.72
N SER A 384 11.33 -8.91 16.69
CA SER A 384 10.71 -9.88 17.59
C SER A 384 9.32 -9.58 18.16
N CYS A 385 8.43 -10.45 17.83
CA CYS A 385 7.18 -10.72 18.49
C CYS A 385 7.42 -11.00 20.00
N TYR A 386 6.71 -10.34 20.79
CA TYR A 386 6.42 -10.31 22.20
C TYR A 386 6.88 -9.02 22.86
N GLY A 387 6.01 -8.01 22.85
CA GLY A 387 5.87 -7.08 23.94
C GLY A 387 6.84 -5.92 24.06
N ALA A 388 7.63 -5.58 23.01
CA ALA A 388 8.49 -4.40 23.10
C ALA A 388 8.56 -3.66 21.76
N PHE A 389 7.50 -2.90 21.47
CA PHE A 389 7.58 -1.86 20.46
C PHE A 389 8.14 -0.58 21.11
N ASN A 390 9.41 -0.52 21.34
CA ASN A 390 10.10 0.74 21.58
C ASN A 390 11.56 0.57 21.18
N THR A 391 11.93 1.27 20.15
CA THR A 391 13.19 1.96 19.87
C THR A 391 13.46 1.92 18.36
N TYR A 392 13.07 3.01 17.69
CA TYR A 392 13.54 3.34 16.36
C TYR A 392 14.87 4.08 16.51
N GLU A 393 15.98 3.45 16.25
CA GLU A 393 17.22 4.17 15.96
C GLU A 393 17.23 4.60 14.50
N LEU A 394 17.07 5.89 14.29
CA LEU A 394 17.15 6.58 13.01
C LEU A 394 18.62 6.63 12.54
N ILE A 395 18.94 5.88 11.51
CA ILE A 395 20.24 5.93 10.86
C ILE A 395 20.37 7.22 10.02
N ASN A 396 21.53 7.82 10.10
CA ASN A 396 21.88 9.13 9.56
C ASN A 396 21.86 9.15 8.02
N TRP A 397 20.97 9.90 7.41
CA TRP A 397 20.76 10.04 5.96
C TRP A 397 21.84 10.82 5.20
N LYS A 398 22.92 11.26 5.86
CA LYS A 398 23.92 12.10 5.21
C LYS A 398 25.02 11.34 4.48
N ASP A 399 25.19 10.04 4.73
CA ASP A 399 26.25 9.26 4.10
C ASP A 399 25.86 7.78 3.94
N PRO A 400 25.48 7.36 2.71
CA PRO A 400 25.10 5.96 2.42
C PRO A 400 26.26 4.97 2.52
N THR A 401 27.51 5.43 2.56
CA THR A 401 28.69 4.58 2.55
C THR A 401 29.11 4.10 3.94
N LYS A 402 28.48 4.61 5.01
CA LYS A 402 28.76 4.26 6.42
C LYS A 402 27.76 3.29 7.04
N LEU A 403 27.10 2.48 6.26
CA LEU A 403 26.29 1.36 6.74
C LEU A 403 27.19 0.23 7.25
N LYS A 404 27.62 0.31 8.51
CA LYS A 404 28.07 -0.88 9.25
C LYS A 404 26.82 -1.64 9.71
N ILE A 405 26.70 -2.86 9.22
CA ILE A 405 25.76 -3.89 9.70
C ILE A 405 26.21 -4.25 11.14
N LEU A 406 25.39 -3.96 12.10
CA LEU A 406 25.42 -4.57 13.42
C LEU A 406 24.28 -5.56 13.52
#